data_1fea5aaa29c8dea2a932c57f0caf8616
#
_entry.id   1fea5aaa29c8dea2a932c57f0caf8616
#
_cell.length_a   1.000
_cell.length_b   1.000
_cell.length_c   1.000
_cell.angle_alpha   90.00
_cell.angle_beta   90.00
_cell.angle_gamma   90.00
#
_symmetry.space_group_name_H-M   'P 1'
#
loop_
_entity.id
_entity.type
_entity.pdbx_description
1 polymer ?
#
loop_
_entity_poly.entity_id
_entity_poly.type
_entity_poly.pdbx_seq_one_letter_code
_entity_poly.pdbx_strand_id
1 'polypeptide(L)'
;MALCHEMLPGAKIGPAPNISLVYPASCKPEDVLAAQNYNAIRNWLYLDMAVYGVYNNLVWAYLEENDACPEFGEGDAEALKNGHPDFIGFNYYNTATVEASDGTEKLDPGADQQTARGEAAVYRGYKNPNLPTTEFGWEIDPMGFRATIREMYSRYRLPMVVTENGLGAYDTLTEDGKVHDQYRIEYLRKHIEQIQLAITDGAEMMGYCPWSAIDLISTHEGMVKRYGFIYVDGDEFDLKTLDRYRKDSFYWYKKVISSNGEDLTD
;
A
#
# COMPACT_ATOMS: atom_id res chain seq x y z
N MET A 1 -16.14 5.55 -12.90
CA MET A 1 -16.77 4.22 -12.81
C MET A 1 -18.03 4.15 -13.67
N ALA A 2 -19.07 4.95 -13.46
CA ALA A 2 -20.28 4.93 -14.27
C ALA A 2 -20.03 4.99 -15.78
N LEU A 3 -19.20 5.91 -16.26
CA LEU A 3 -18.82 6.04 -17.67
C LEU A 3 -18.12 4.76 -18.21
N CYS A 4 -17.31 4.09 -17.41
CA CYS A 4 -16.66 2.84 -17.80
C CYS A 4 -17.70 1.73 -18.04
N HIS A 5 -18.66 1.58 -17.12
CA HIS A 5 -19.72 0.59 -17.29
C HIS A 5 -20.64 0.88 -18.48
N GLU A 6 -20.88 2.15 -18.75
CA GLU A 6 -21.67 2.58 -19.92
C GLU A 6 -20.95 2.28 -21.24
N MET A 7 -19.68 2.68 -21.34
CA MET A 7 -18.91 2.57 -22.59
C MET A 7 -18.37 1.17 -22.86
N LEU A 8 -18.12 0.40 -21.82
CA LEU A 8 -17.50 -0.93 -21.89
C LEU A 8 -18.35 -1.96 -21.13
N PRO A 9 -19.50 -2.37 -21.68
CA PRO A 9 -20.38 -3.34 -20.99
C PRO A 9 -19.64 -4.62 -20.64
N GLY A 10 -19.68 -5.01 -19.37
CA GLY A 10 -18.99 -6.19 -18.84
C GLY A 10 -17.55 -5.94 -18.34
N ALA A 11 -16.98 -4.75 -18.56
CA ALA A 11 -15.73 -4.37 -17.92
C ALA A 11 -15.93 -4.18 -16.41
N LYS A 12 -14.89 -4.51 -15.64
CA LYS A 12 -14.86 -4.27 -14.21
C LYS A 12 -13.89 -3.14 -13.88
N ILE A 13 -14.27 -2.29 -12.95
CA ILE A 13 -13.47 -1.15 -12.53
C ILE A 13 -13.45 -1.03 -11.00
N GLY A 14 -12.32 -0.62 -10.44
CA GLY A 14 -12.15 -0.36 -9.02
C GLY A 14 -11.08 0.68 -8.74
N PRO A 15 -11.09 1.30 -7.55
CA PRO A 15 -10.00 2.15 -7.08
C PRO A 15 -8.75 1.32 -6.78
N ALA A 16 -7.58 1.96 -6.72
CA ALA A 16 -6.33 1.34 -6.33
C ALA A 16 -5.48 2.29 -5.43
N PRO A 17 -5.99 2.71 -4.28
CA PRO A 17 -5.25 3.57 -3.37
C PRO A 17 -4.17 2.80 -2.60
N ASN A 18 -3.23 3.55 -2.03
CA ASN A 18 -2.31 3.04 -1.04
C ASN A 18 -3.02 2.96 0.33
N ILE A 19 -3.15 1.77 0.86
CA ILE A 19 -3.88 1.50 2.10
C ILE A 19 -3.01 0.69 3.05
N SER A 20 -2.95 1.12 4.30
CA SER A 20 -2.23 0.40 5.35
C SER A 20 -2.92 0.51 6.69
N LEU A 21 -2.88 -0.57 7.47
CA LEU A 21 -3.29 -0.54 8.86
C LEU A 21 -2.50 0.53 9.61
N VAL A 22 -3.15 1.18 10.59
CA VAL A 22 -2.49 2.09 11.52
C VAL A 22 -2.63 1.58 12.94
N TYR A 23 -1.52 1.59 13.67
CA TYR A 23 -1.48 1.25 15.09
C TYR A 23 -1.49 2.52 15.94
N PRO A 24 -2.24 2.56 17.05
CA PRO A 24 -1.99 3.55 18.09
C PRO A 24 -0.64 3.24 18.75
N ALA A 25 0.16 4.26 19.06
CA ALA A 25 1.47 4.09 19.72
C ALA A 25 1.35 3.45 21.12
N SER A 26 0.21 3.63 21.76
CA SER A 26 -0.11 3.02 23.05
C SER A 26 -1.62 2.76 23.21
N CYS A 27 -2.01 2.17 24.32
CA CYS A 27 -3.41 1.99 24.69
C CYS A 27 -4.07 3.25 25.31
N LYS A 28 -3.43 4.41 25.27
CA LYS A 28 -4.06 5.67 25.69
C LYS A 28 -5.22 6.00 24.77
N PRO A 29 -6.37 6.45 25.32
CA PRO A 29 -7.52 6.82 24.50
C PRO A 29 -7.19 7.86 23.41
N GLU A 30 -6.29 8.80 23.70
CA GLU A 30 -5.89 9.85 22.77
C GLU A 30 -5.14 9.26 21.55
N ASP A 31 -4.25 8.27 21.76
CA ASP A 31 -3.52 7.59 20.69
C ASP A 31 -4.48 6.73 19.83
N VAL A 32 -5.51 6.14 20.45
CA VAL A 32 -6.54 5.40 19.73
C VAL A 32 -7.35 6.34 18.83
N LEU A 33 -7.72 7.53 19.32
CA LEU A 33 -8.40 8.56 18.50
C LEU A 33 -7.49 9.06 17.37
N ALA A 34 -6.20 9.27 17.63
CA ALA A 34 -5.22 9.63 16.60
C ALA A 34 -5.16 8.58 15.47
N ALA A 35 -5.17 7.29 15.82
CA ALA A 35 -5.20 6.21 14.83
C ALA A 35 -6.52 6.19 14.03
N GLN A 36 -7.66 6.48 14.65
CA GLN A 36 -8.95 6.62 13.95
C GLN A 36 -8.96 7.81 13.00
N ASN A 37 -8.37 8.95 13.39
CA ASN A 37 -8.23 10.13 12.55
C ASN A 37 -7.34 9.84 11.34
N TYR A 38 -6.18 9.17 11.55
CA TYR A 38 -5.33 8.73 10.45
C TYR A 38 -6.10 7.84 9.47
N ASN A 39 -6.79 6.82 9.96
CA ASN A 39 -7.58 5.92 9.12
C ASN A 39 -8.62 6.67 8.29
N ALA A 40 -9.35 7.60 8.90
CA ALA A 40 -10.37 8.37 8.21
C ALA A 40 -9.77 9.21 7.06
N ILE A 41 -8.67 9.92 7.32
CA ILE A 41 -8.05 10.85 6.36
C ILE A 41 -7.21 10.11 5.31
N ARG A 42 -6.43 9.10 5.70
CA ARG A 42 -5.44 8.47 4.82
C ARG A 42 -5.96 7.22 4.11
N ASN A 43 -6.83 6.46 4.75
CA ASN A 43 -7.35 5.20 4.22
C ASN A 43 -8.77 5.33 3.70
N TRP A 44 -9.69 5.79 4.54
CA TRP A 44 -11.12 5.69 4.24
C TRP A 44 -11.66 6.81 3.36
N LEU A 45 -11.03 7.99 3.32
CA LEU A 45 -11.46 9.12 2.50
C LEU A 45 -11.78 8.68 1.06
N TYR A 46 -10.81 8.07 0.39
CA TYR A 46 -10.94 7.68 -1.03
C TYR A 46 -11.84 6.47 -1.23
N LEU A 47 -11.77 5.50 -0.33
CA LEU A 47 -12.57 4.28 -0.44
C LEU A 47 -14.04 4.52 -0.11
N ASP A 48 -14.36 5.32 0.91
CA ASP A 48 -15.74 5.67 1.23
C ASP A 48 -16.39 6.45 0.10
N MET A 49 -15.67 7.41 -0.51
CA MET A 49 -16.14 8.11 -1.72
C MET A 49 -16.37 7.16 -2.90
N ALA A 50 -15.43 6.25 -3.13
CA ALA A 50 -15.52 5.33 -4.26
C ALA A 50 -16.65 4.32 -4.11
N VAL A 51 -16.86 3.79 -2.89
CA VAL A 51 -17.80 2.69 -2.63
C VAL A 51 -19.17 3.19 -2.23
N TYR A 52 -19.25 4.21 -1.37
CA TYR A 52 -20.52 4.72 -0.84
C TYR A 52 -20.99 6.01 -1.51
N GLY A 53 -20.14 6.64 -2.31
CA GLY A 53 -20.45 7.91 -2.98
C GLY A 53 -20.60 9.10 -2.05
N VAL A 54 -19.99 9.02 -0.86
CA VAL A 54 -20.08 10.08 0.17
C VAL A 54 -18.72 10.28 0.87
N TYR A 55 -18.49 11.49 1.33
CA TYR A 55 -17.37 11.76 2.23
C TYR A 55 -17.65 11.17 3.62
N ASN A 56 -16.62 10.66 4.25
CA ASN A 56 -16.67 10.30 5.67
C ASN A 56 -16.91 11.56 6.51
N ASN A 57 -17.83 11.50 7.47
CA ASN A 57 -18.21 12.68 8.27
C ASN A 57 -17.04 13.28 9.06
N LEU A 58 -16.12 12.45 9.57
CA LEU A 58 -14.94 12.93 10.28
C LEU A 58 -14.03 13.72 9.35
N VAL A 59 -13.81 13.20 8.13
CA VAL A 59 -13.01 13.89 7.10
C VAL A 59 -13.70 15.19 6.67
N TRP A 60 -15.01 15.17 6.50
CA TRP A 60 -15.74 16.39 6.13
C TRP A 60 -15.58 17.48 7.18
N ALA A 61 -15.75 17.16 8.47
CA ALA A 61 -15.53 18.11 9.56
C ALA A 61 -14.09 18.64 9.57
N TYR A 62 -13.09 17.77 9.34
CA TYR A 62 -11.68 18.18 9.21
C TYR A 62 -11.47 19.16 8.05
N LEU A 63 -12.09 18.92 6.89
CA LEU A 63 -12.01 19.81 5.74
C LEU A 63 -12.67 21.16 6.00
N GLU A 64 -13.83 21.17 6.70
CA GLU A 64 -14.52 22.41 7.11
C GLU A 64 -13.66 23.25 8.06
N GLU A 65 -13.04 22.63 9.05
CA GLU A 65 -12.15 23.31 10.01
C GLU A 65 -10.91 23.92 9.35
N ASN A 66 -10.49 23.40 8.19
CA ASN A 66 -9.32 23.85 7.45
C ASN A 66 -9.63 24.67 6.19
N ASP A 67 -10.89 25.09 5.99
CA ASP A 67 -11.33 25.81 4.80
C ASP A 67 -10.97 25.08 3.48
N ALA A 68 -10.96 23.74 3.50
CA ALA A 68 -10.50 22.88 2.40
C ALA A 68 -11.64 22.05 1.78
N CYS A 69 -12.91 22.36 2.10
CA CYS A 69 -14.04 21.67 1.48
C CYS A 69 -14.06 21.88 -0.03
N PRO A 70 -14.22 20.82 -0.83
CA PRO A 70 -14.41 20.97 -2.27
C PRO A 70 -15.76 21.66 -2.56
N GLU A 71 -15.76 22.49 -3.58
CA GLU A 71 -17.00 23.05 -4.12
C GLU A 71 -17.71 21.98 -4.97
N PHE A 72 -18.98 21.72 -4.69
CA PHE A 72 -19.81 20.82 -5.48
C PHE A 72 -20.57 21.60 -6.55
N GLY A 73 -20.36 21.23 -7.80
CA GLY A 73 -21.17 21.69 -8.92
C GLY A 73 -22.49 20.89 -9.05
N GLU A 74 -23.33 21.33 -9.99
CA GLU A 74 -24.55 20.62 -10.34
C GLU A 74 -24.24 19.22 -10.89
N GLY A 75 -24.78 18.17 -10.28
CA GLY A 75 -24.60 16.78 -10.68
C GLY A 75 -23.41 16.04 -9.99
N ASP A 76 -22.50 16.72 -9.31
CA ASP A 76 -21.32 16.07 -8.71
C ASP A 76 -21.70 15.05 -7.64
N ALA A 77 -22.61 15.38 -6.76
CA ALA A 77 -23.11 14.47 -5.73
C ALA A 77 -23.80 13.23 -6.32
N GLU A 78 -24.52 13.41 -7.43
CA GLU A 78 -25.15 12.29 -8.15
C GLU A 78 -24.10 11.43 -8.88
N ALA A 79 -23.08 12.04 -9.48
CA ALA A 79 -21.97 11.32 -10.13
C ALA A 79 -21.20 10.48 -9.12
N LEU A 80 -20.90 10.99 -7.91
CA LEU A 80 -20.30 10.22 -6.83
C LEU A 80 -21.19 9.03 -6.42
N LYS A 81 -22.47 9.27 -6.23
CA LYS A 81 -23.44 8.28 -5.78
C LYS A 81 -23.67 7.15 -6.80
N ASN A 82 -23.53 7.45 -8.09
CA ASN A 82 -23.70 6.49 -9.18
C ASN A 82 -22.40 5.73 -9.54
N GLY A 83 -21.27 6.12 -8.95
CA GLY A 83 -19.96 5.48 -9.19
C GLY A 83 -19.75 4.29 -8.28
N HIS A 84 -20.12 3.07 -8.69
CA HIS A 84 -19.90 1.87 -7.91
C HIS A 84 -18.75 1.06 -8.45
N PRO A 85 -17.74 0.71 -7.61
CA PRO A 85 -16.66 -0.19 -8.01
C PRO A 85 -17.11 -1.65 -7.99
N ASP A 86 -16.54 -2.47 -8.87
CA ASP A 86 -16.74 -3.92 -8.88
C ASP A 86 -15.81 -4.65 -7.90
N PHE A 87 -14.68 -4.04 -7.58
CA PHE A 87 -13.64 -4.56 -6.69
C PHE A 87 -12.86 -3.41 -6.07
N ILE A 88 -12.03 -3.72 -5.09
CA ILE A 88 -11.03 -2.80 -4.54
C ILE A 88 -9.63 -3.32 -4.88
N GLY A 89 -8.89 -2.58 -5.71
CA GLY A 89 -7.46 -2.69 -5.80
C GLY A 89 -6.81 -1.88 -4.68
N PHE A 90 -5.66 -2.33 -4.17
CA PHE A 90 -4.91 -1.55 -3.20
C PHE A 90 -3.43 -1.88 -3.23
N ASN A 91 -2.61 -0.88 -2.89
CA ASN A 91 -1.18 -1.01 -2.69
C ASN A 91 -0.88 -1.12 -1.20
N TYR A 92 0.03 -2.00 -0.82
CA TYR A 92 0.48 -2.16 0.56
C TYR A 92 1.99 -2.32 0.62
N TYR A 93 2.67 -1.50 1.41
CA TYR A 93 4.12 -1.58 1.60
C TYR A 93 4.53 -1.67 3.06
N ASN A 94 3.86 -0.93 3.93
CA ASN A 94 4.15 -0.85 5.36
C ASN A 94 2.90 -0.48 6.14
N THR A 95 2.92 -0.67 7.44
CA THR A 95 1.94 -0.12 8.37
C THR A 95 2.39 1.26 8.84
N ALA A 96 1.48 1.98 9.48
CA ALA A 96 1.79 3.21 10.18
C ALA A 96 1.58 3.01 11.68
N THR A 97 2.29 3.78 12.50
CA THR A 97 2.00 3.90 13.93
C THR A 97 1.91 5.38 14.27
N VAL A 98 0.91 5.77 15.03
CA VAL A 98 0.65 7.18 15.37
C VAL A 98 0.31 7.36 16.83
N GLU A 99 0.62 8.53 17.34
CA GLU A 99 0.23 8.99 18.68
C GLU A 99 -0.53 10.32 18.58
N ALA A 100 -1.13 10.74 19.67
CA ALA A 100 -1.84 12.01 19.74
C ALA A 100 -0.89 13.18 19.47
N SER A 101 -1.35 14.13 18.64
CA SER A 101 -0.65 15.38 18.35
C SER A 101 -1.03 16.47 19.35
N ASP A 102 -0.08 17.27 19.76
CA ASP A 102 -0.29 18.48 20.56
C ASP A 102 -0.27 19.78 19.71
N GLY A 103 -0.14 19.63 18.39
CA GLY A 103 -0.14 20.73 17.43
C GLY A 103 1.19 21.47 17.32
N THR A 104 2.25 21.01 17.99
CA THR A 104 3.56 21.66 17.98
C THR A 104 4.53 21.07 16.95
N GLU A 105 4.13 20.03 16.24
CA GLU A 105 4.97 19.31 15.30
C GLU A 105 5.33 20.18 14.09
N LYS A 106 6.61 20.13 13.73
CA LYS A 106 7.06 20.62 12.44
C LYS A 106 7.00 19.47 11.43
N LEU A 107 6.06 19.56 10.50
CA LEU A 107 5.97 18.62 9.41
C LEU A 107 7.14 18.83 8.46
N ASP A 108 7.84 17.77 8.10
CA ASP A 108 8.86 17.80 7.05
C ASP A 108 8.19 17.54 5.69
N PRO A 109 8.01 18.56 4.84
CA PRO A 109 7.39 18.40 3.53
C PRO A 109 8.23 17.54 2.57
N GLY A 110 9.51 17.34 2.88
CA GLY A 110 10.43 16.51 2.08
C GLY A 110 10.46 15.05 2.47
N ALA A 111 9.80 14.64 3.58
CA ALA A 111 9.82 13.24 3.99
C ALA A 111 9.08 12.32 3.00
N ASP A 112 9.44 11.06 2.94
CA ASP A 112 8.81 10.04 2.09
C ASP A 112 7.31 9.90 2.41
N GLN A 113 6.47 9.85 1.37
CA GLN A 113 5.02 9.72 1.50
C GLN A 113 4.58 8.42 2.18
N GLN A 114 5.42 7.40 2.18
CA GLN A 114 5.15 6.11 2.81
C GLN A 114 5.43 6.11 4.31
N THR A 115 6.16 7.08 4.84
CA THR A 115 6.35 7.19 6.28
C THR A 115 5.16 7.87 6.93
N ALA A 116 4.77 7.42 8.13
CA ALA A 116 3.73 8.05 8.92
C ALA A 116 4.21 9.45 9.34
N ARG A 117 3.71 10.47 8.64
CA ARG A 117 3.94 11.87 8.97
C ARG A 117 2.88 12.33 9.95
N GLY A 118 3.12 13.40 10.61
CA GLY A 118 2.10 14.04 11.41
C GLY A 118 1.07 14.76 10.52
N GLU A 119 -0.08 14.98 11.08
CA GLU A 119 -1.06 15.98 10.68
C GLU A 119 -1.28 16.88 11.89
N ALA A 120 -0.93 18.14 11.77
CA ALA A 120 -0.87 19.06 12.92
C ALA A 120 -2.21 19.06 13.67
N ALA A 121 -2.16 18.95 14.99
CA ALA A 121 -3.31 18.85 15.90
C ALA A 121 -4.23 17.63 15.66
N VAL A 122 -3.87 16.69 14.79
CA VAL A 122 -4.70 15.50 14.49
C VAL A 122 -3.99 14.21 14.90
N TYR A 123 -2.76 13.98 14.43
CA TYR A 123 -1.93 12.85 14.83
C TYR A 123 -0.45 13.13 14.53
N ARG A 124 0.43 12.42 15.22
CA ARG A 124 1.87 12.44 15.02
C ARG A 124 2.38 11.03 14.72
N GLY A 125 3.26 10.90 13.72
CA GLY A 125 3.91 9.62 13.40
C GLY A 125 4.80 9.13 14.55
N TYR A 126 4.76 7.85 14.80
CA TYR A 126 5.54 7.17 15.83
C TYR A 126 6.26 5.96 15.23
N LYS A 127 7.55 5.78 15.54
CA LYS A 127 8.30 4.60 15.08
C LYS A 127 7.90 3.38 15.91
N ASN A 128 7.36 2.35 15.27
CA ASN A 128 6.97 1.13 15.96
C ASN A 128 8.21 0.32 16.43
N PRO A 129 8.42 0.16 17.72
CA PRO A 129 9.59 -0.58 18.23
C PRO A 129 9.49 -2.10 18.04
N ASN A 130 8.32 -2.61 17.64
CA ASN A 130 8.04 -4.04 17.51
C ASN A 130 8.19 -4.56 16.08
N LEU A 131 8.39 -3.67 15.11
CA LEU A 131 8.48 -4.04 13.69
C LEU A 131 9.90 -3.84 13.17
N PRO A 132 10.44 -4.81 12.42
CA PRO A 132 11.67 -4.62 11.66
C PRO A 132 11.42 -3.67 10.49
N THR A 133 12.49 -3.06 9.98
CA THR A 133 12.42 -2.15 8.84
C THR A 133 13.26 -2.67 7.68
N THR A 134 12.89 -2.25 6.46
CA THR A 134 13.73 -2.38 5.27
C THR A 134 14.98 -1.49 5.40
N GLU A 135 15.93 -1.66 4.48
CA GLU A 135 17.11 -0.77 4.37
C GLU A 135 16.73 0.69 4.13
N PHE A 136 15.52 0.94 3.61
CA PHE A 136 14.95 2.27 3.39
C PHE A 136 13.99 2.73 4.50
N GLY A 137 14.01 2.07 5.65
CA GLY A 137 13.27 2.49 6.84
C GLY A 137 11.78 2.16 6.84
N TRP A 138 11.25 1.45 5.83
CA TRP A 138 9.86 1.03 5.81
C TRP A 138 9.63 -0.18 6.69
N GLU A 139 8.58 -0.15 7.50
CA GLU A 139 8.23 -1.24 8.41
C GLU A 139 7.81 -2.49 7.62
N ILE A 140 8.31 -3.66 8.04
CA ILE A 140 7.95 -4.95 7.45
C ILE A 140 6.90 -5.59 8.35
N ASP A 141 5.64 -5.62 7.90
CA ASP A 141 4.52 -6.10 8.70
C ASP A 141 3.54 -6.98 7.91
N PRO A 142 3.85 -8.26 7.74
CA PRO A 142 2.93 -9.21 7.10
C PRO A 142 1.61 -9.39 7.87
N MET A 143 1.64 -9.31 9.20
CA MET A 143 0.41 -9.44 10.00
C MET A 143 -0.50 -8.21 9.85
N GLY A 144 0.09 -7.00 9.79
CA GLY A 144 -0.61 -5.77 9.48
C GLY A 144 -1.24 -5.81 8.09
N PHE A 145 -0.60 -6.46 7.13
CA PHE A 145 -1.17 -6.69 5.81
C PHE A 145 -2.47 -7.51 5.87
N ARG A 146 -2.47 -8.64 6.61
CA ARG A 146 -3.70 -9.42 6.83
C ARG A 146 -4.77 -8.63 7.56
N ALA A 147 -4.38 -7.87 8.58
CA ALA A 147 -5.30 -7.02 9.33
C ALA A 147 -5.92 -5.95 8.42
N THR A 148 -5.13 -5.32 7.53
CA THR A 148 -5.60 -4.36 6.51
C THR A 148 -6.64 -5.00 5.58
N ILE A 149 -6.37 -6.20 5.06
CA ILE A 149 -7.32 -6.96 4.21
C ILE A 149 -8.63 -7.21 4.96
N ARG A 150 -8.55 -7.69 6.20
CA ARG A 150 -9.74 -7.98 7.03
C ARG A 150 -10.56 -6.76 7.31
N GLU A 151 -9.92 -5.64 7.63
CA GLU A 151 -10.60 -4.38 7.94
C GLU A 151 -11.32 -3.82 6.71
N MET A 152 -10.65 -3.80 5.55
CA MET A 152 -11.27 -3.38 4.29
C MET A 152 -12.43 -4.29 3.90
N TYR A 153 -12.24 -5.61 3.97
CA TYR A 153 -13.32 -6.54 3.62
C TYR A 153 -14.50 -6.45 4.58
N SER A 154 -14.25 -6.26 5.87
CA SER A 154 -15.31 -6.04 6.86
C SER A 154 -16.12 -4.78 6.56
N ARG A 155 -15.47 -3.71 6.09
CA ARG A 155 -16.09 -2.42 5.81
C ARG A 155 -16.85 -2.40 4.49
N TYR A 156 -16.29 -2.94 3.42
CA TYR A 156 -16.79 -2.74 2.05
C TYR A 156 -17.43 -3.97 1.42
N ARG A 157 -17.09 -5.18 1.84
CA ARG A 157 -17.62 -6.44 1.32
C ARG A 157 -17.50 -6.60 -0.20
N LEU A 158 -16.46 -6.02 -0.80
CA LEU A 158 -16.12 -6.17 -2.21
C LEU A 158 -14.92 -7.09 -2.38
N PRO A 159 -14.84 -7.82 -3.51
CA PRO A 159 -13.62 -8.54 -3.87
C PRO A 159 -12.42 -7.60 -3.91
N MET A 160 -11.24 -8.11 -3.55
CA MET A 160 -10.02 -7.30 -3.47
C MET A 160 -8.89 -7.88 -4.30
N VAL A 161 -8.05 -7.00 -4.85
CA VAL A 161 -6.79 -7.37 -5.49
C VAL A 161 -5.66 -6.51 -4.94
N VAL A 162 -4.56 -7.15 -4.55
CA VAL A 162 -3.33 -6.42 -4.22
C VAL A 162 -2.71 -5.97 -5.53
N THR A 163 -2.72 -4.68 -5.79
CA THR A 163 -2.17 -4.09 -7.01
C THR A 163 -0.69 -3.82 -6.91
N GLU A 164 -0.19 -3.58 -5.69
CA GLU A 164 1.24 -3.48 -5.42
C GLU A 164 1.56 -3.97 -4.01
N ASN A 165 2.63 -4.76 -3.91
CA ASN A 165 3.32 -5.09 -2.65
C ASN A 165 4.74 -5.51 -2.98
N GLY A 166 5.73 -5.03 -2.25
CA GLY A 166 7.12 -5.35 -2.56
C GLY A 166 8.12 -4.73 -1.61
N LEU A 167 9.37 -5.12 -1.80
CA LEU A 167 10.52 -4.71 -1.01
C LEU A 167 11.52 -3.99 -1.89
N GLY A 168 11.82 -2.72 -1.60
CA GLY A 168 12.98 -2.03 -2.14
C GLY A 168 14.24 -2.39 -1.35
N ALA A 169 15.32 -2.72 -2.04
CA ALA A 169 16.60 -3.10 -1.44
C ALA A 169 17.80 -2.67 -2.30
N TYR A 170 18.99 -2.68 -1.69
CA TYR A 170 20.26 -2.54 -2.40
C TYR A 170 20.70 -3.88 -2.97
N ASP A 171 20.26 -4.20 -4.17
CA ASP A 171 20.66 -5.45 -4.84
C ASP A 171 22.06 -5.34 -5.41
N THR A 172 22.84 -6.41 -5.32
CA THR A 172 24.19 -6.49 -5.87
C THR A 172 24.26 -7.54 -6.97
N LEU A 173 24.72 -7.14 -8.16
CA LEU A 173 25.05 -8.05 -9.24
C LEU A 173 26.42 -8.66 -8.97
N THR A 174 26.49 -10.00 -8.91
CA THR A 174 27.74 -10.74 -8.74
C THR A 174 28.53 -10.82 -10.05
N GLU A 175 29.81 -11.18 -9.98
CA GLU A 175 30.68 -11.32 -11.16
C GLU A 175 30.18 -12.38 -12.17
N ASP A 176 29.46 -13.39 -11.70
CA ASP A 176 28.86 -14.44 -12.54
C ASP A 176 27.42 -14.07 -13.02
N GLY A 177 27.02 -12.82 -12.87
CA GLY A 177 25.77 -12.28 -13.41
C GLY A 177 24.52 -12.73 -12.65
N LYS A 178 24.62 -12.95 -11.33
CA LYS A 178 23.50 -13.31 -10.47
C LYS A 178 23.17 -12.22 -9.46
N VAL A 179 21.96 -12.24 -8.96
CA VAL A 179 21.50 -11.42 -7.83
C VAL A 179 20.81 -12.34 -6.84
N HIS A 180 21.44 -12.48 -5.66
CA HIS A 180 20.93 -13.31 -4.57
C HIS A 180 20.08 -12.48 -3.64
N ASP A 181 18.77 -12.48 -3.86
CA ASP A 181 17.81 -11.65 -3.13
C ASP A 181 16.85 -12.46 -2.24
N GLN A 182 17.41 -13.36 -1.42
CA GLN A 182 16.66 -14.21 -0.48
C GLN A 182 15.79 -13.40 0.48
N TYR A 183 16.21 -12.19 0.87
CA TYR A 183 15.41 -11.25 1.67
C TYR A 183 14.10 -10.85 0.98
N ARG A 184 14.09 -10.73 -0.37
CA ARG A 184 12.88 -10.44 -1.14
C ARG A 184 11.95 -11.65 -1.18
N ILE A 185 12.50 -12.85 -1.36
CA ILE A 185 11.76 -14.11 -1.30
C ILE A 185 11.06 -14.24 0.06
N GLU A 186 11.80 -14.01 1.14
CA GLU A 186 11.26 -14.12 2.50
C GLU A 186 10.16 -13.08 2.78
N TYR A 187 10.33 -11.83 2.32
CA TYR A 187 9.33 -10.79 2.43
C TYR A 187 8.04 -11.18 1.71
N LEU A 188 8.14 -11.58 0.44
CA LEU A 188 6.99 -11.95 -0.38
C LEU A 188 6.28 -13.21 0.17
N ARG A 189 7.04 -14.22 0.58
CA ARG A 189 6.51 -15.44 1.20
C ARG A 189 5.62 -15.11 2.39
N LYS A 190 6.15 -14.33 3.34
CA LYS A 190 5.41 -13.94 4.54
C LYS A 190 4.13 -13.16 4.22
N HIS A 191 4.14 -12.31 3.20
CA HIS A 191 2.94 -11.57 2.79
C HIS A 191 1.93 -12.46 2.08
N ILE A 192 2.37 -13.36 1.19
CA ILE A 192 1.47 -14.30 0.49
C ILE A 192 0.82 -15.28 1.47
N GLU A 193 1.55 -15.77 2.46
CA GLU A 193 0.99 -16.57 3.57
C GLU A 193 -0.14 -15.82 4.29
N GLN A 194 -0.01 -14.52 4.48
CA GLN A 194 -1.07 -13.73 5.10
C GLN A 194 -2.29 -13.53 4.20
N ILE A 195 -2.13 -13.54 2.87
CA ILE A 195 -3.28 -13.56 1.94
C ILE A 195 -4.03 -14.89 2.09
N GLN A 196 -3.34 -16.03 2.12
CA GLN A 196 -3.96 -17.34 2.32
C GLN A 196 -4.78 -17.38 3.62
N LEU A 197 -4.21 -16.81 4.69
CA LEU A 197 -4.90 -16.72 5.98
C LEU A 197 -6.08 -15.74 5.94
N ALA A 198 -5.97 -14.62 5.21
CA ALA A 198 -7.07 -13.68 5.04
C ALA A 198 -8.24 -14.29 4.26
N ILE A 199 -7.96 -15.14 3.25
CA ILE A 199 -8.99 -15.92 2.54
C ILE A 199 -9.68 -16.88 3.52
N THR A 200 -8.91 -17.55 4.38
CA THR A 200 -9.44 -18.43 5.43
C THR A 200 -10.32 -17.66 6.42
N ASP A 201 -10.01 -16.39 6.70
CA ASP A 201 -10.83 -15.49 7.51
C ASP A 201 -12.11 -15.02 6.81
N GLY A 202 -12.31 -15.37 5.54
CA GLY A 202 -13.49 -15.06 4.74
C GLY A 202 -13.35 -13.86 3.81
N ALA A 203 -12.16 -13.30 3.63
CA ALA A 203 -11.92 -12.24 2.65
C ALA A 203 -11.91 -12.83 1.21
N GLU A 204 -12.50 -12.09 0.27
CA GLU A 204 -12.51 -12.47 -1.15
C GLU A 204 -11.33 -11.78 -1.86
N MET A 205 -10.30 -12.58 -2.19
CA MET A 205 -9.11 -12.10 -2.87
C MET A 205 -9.09 -12.57 -4.32
N MET A 206 -8.99 -11.63 -5.27
CA MET A 206 -8.96 -11.90 -6.72
C MET A 206 -7.54 -12.17 -7.23
N GLY A 207 -6.52 -11.59 -6.58
CA GLY A 207 -5.14 -11.72 -7.03
C GLY A 207 -4.14 -10.89 -6.24
N TYR A 208 -2.88 -11.08 -6.62
CA TYR A 208 -1.74 -10.41 -6.01
C TYR A 208 -0.71 -10.04 -7.09
N CYS A 209 -0.39 -8.76 -7.16
CA CYS A 209 0.61 -8.21 -8.08
C CYS A 209 1.78 -7.64 -7.25
N PRO A 210 2.96 -8.28 -7.31
CA PRO A 210 4.12 -7.74 -6.62
C PRO A 210 4.70 -6.52 -7.36
N TRP A 211 5.22 -5.60 -6.62
CA TRP A 211 6.02 -4.48 -7.12
C TRP A 211 7.51 -4.78 -6.94
N SER A 212 8.27 -5.04 -8.05
CA SER A 212 7.83 -4.97 -9.41
C SER A 212 8.44 -6.09 -10.29
N ALA A 213 8.00 -6.21 -11.53
CA ALA A 213 8.56 -7.22 -12.45
C ALA A 213 10.02 -6.97 -12.80
N ILE A 214 10.41 -5.69 -12.96
CA ILE A 214 11.75 -5.25 -13.36
C ILE A 214 12.19 -4.06 -12.51
N ASP A 215 13.49 -3.89 -12.27
CA ASP A 215 14.00 -2.70 -11.61
C ASP A 215 13.62 -1.44 -12.38
N LEU A 216 13.26 -0.42 -11.64
CA LEU A 216 12.81 0.87 -12.16
C LEU A 216 13.37 2.02 -11.30
N ILE A 217 13.23 3.23 -11.76
CA ILE A 217 13.60 4.42 -10.99
C ILE A 217 12.56 4.64 -9.90
N SER A 218 12.99 4.52 -8.64
CA SER A 218 12.16 4.91 -7.49
C SER A 218 11.94 6.43 -7.48
N THR A 219 10.74 6.87 -7.11
CA THR A 219 10.38 8.30 -7.12
C THR A 219 11.21 9.15 -6.15
N HIS A 220 11.74 8.56 -5.08
CA HIS A 220 12.50 9.28 -4.06
C HIS A 220 13.97 8.86 -3.99
N GLU A 221 14.29 7.62 -4.35
CA GLU A 221 15.61 7.01 -4.11
C GLU A 221 16.34 6.64 -5.42
N GLY A 222 15.79 7.00 -6.58
CA GLY A 222 16.41 6.71 -7.87
C GLY A 222 16.60 5.22 -8.17
N MET A 223 17.68 4.88 -8.89
CA MET A 223 17.96 3.51 -9.30
C MET A 223 18.53 2.61 -8.20
N VAL A 224 18.97 3.19 -7.08
CA VAL A 224 19.59 2.40 -5.99
C VAL A 224 18.58 1.55 -5.22
N LYS A 225 17.33 2.01 -5.14
CA LYS A 225 16.22 1.28 -4.51
C LYS A 225 15.55 0.36 -5.51
N ARG A 226 15.95 -0.89 -5.49
CA ARG A 226 15.56 -1.90 -6.47
C ARG A 226 14.40 -2.75 -5.96
N TYR A 227 13.37 -2.88 -6.78
CA TYR A 227 12.15 -3.63 -6.43
C TYR A 227 11.94 -4.87 -7.30
N GLY A 228 12.56 -4.91 -8.48
CA GLY A 228 12.25 -5.90 -9.51
C GLY A 228 12.66 -7.32 -9.20
N PHE A 229 12.00 -8.27 -9.84
CA PHE A 229 12.49 -9.64 -10.02
C PHE A 229 13.62 -9.75 -11.07
N ILE A 230 13.72 -8.73 -11.92
CA ILE A 230 14.74 -8.60 -12.96
C ILE A 230 15.58 -7.38 -12.62
N TYR A 231 16.88 -7.62 -12.38
CA TYR A 231 17.88 -6.58 -12.20
C TYR A 231 18.16 -5.88 -13.52
N VAL A 232 18.29 -4.56 -13.51
CA VAL A 232 18.73 -3.75 -14.64
C VAL A 232 20.11 -3.19 -14.33
N ASP A 233 21.10 -3.48 -15.18
CA ASP A 233 22.47 -2.98 -15.00
C ASP A 233 22.57 -1.50 -15.37
N GLY A 234 22.36 -0.68 -14.37
CA GLY A 234 22.42 0.77 -14.43
C GLY A 234 22.38 1.34 -13.02
N ASP A 235 22.82 2.54 -12.84
CA ASP A 235 22.69 3.30 -11.60
C ASP A 235 22.24 4.75 -11.87
N GLU A 236 22.22 5.57 -10.84
CA GLU A 236 21.63 6.91 -10.87
C GLU A 236 22.29 7.82 -11.92
N PHE A 237 23.57 7.69 -12.14
CA PHE A 237 24.36 8.58 -12.99
C PHE A 237 25.06 7.87 -14.16
N ASP A 238 24.98 6.56 -14.21
CA ASP A 238 25.58 5.73 -15.26
C ASP A 238 24.60 4.64 -15.70
N LEU A 239 24.13 4.75 -16.94
CA LEU A 239 23.21 3.76 -17.50
C LEU A 239 23.87 2.42 -17.79
N LYS A 240 25.22 2.33 -17.73
CA LYS A 240 25.97 1.12 -18.01
C LYS A 240 25.48 0.43 -19.30
N THR A 241 25.22 -0.89 -19.23
CA THR A 241 24.72 -1.66 -20.38
C THR A 241 23.19 -1.74 -20.43
N LEU A 242 22.51 -1.47 -19.34
CA LEU A 242 21.08 -1.74 -19.14
C LEU A 242 20.72 -3.22 -19.37
N ASP A 243 21.67 -4.15 -19.25
CA ASP A 243 21.42 -5.58 -19.35
C ASP A 243 20.49 -6.05 -18.22
N ARG A 244 19.71 -7.10 -18.48
CA ARG A 244 18.69 -7.62 -17.59
C ARG A 244 19.12 -8.98 -17.05
N TYR A 245 19.14 -9.10 -15.72
CA TYR A 245 19.50 -10.32 -15.02
C TYR A 245 18.36 -10.79 -14.13
N ARG A 246 17.92 -12.04 -14.28
CA ARG A 246 16.88 -12.61 -13.42
C ARG A 246 17.48 -12.87 -12.05
N LYS A 247 16.83 -12.33 -11.01
CA LYS A 247 17.20 -12.55 -9.61
C LYS A 247 16.73 -13.92 -9.12
N ASP A 248 17.19 -14.37 -7.96
CA ASP A 248 16.72 -15.63 -7.37
C ASP A 248 15.22 -15.60 -7.11
N SER A 249 14.69 -14.46 -6.68
CA SER A 249 13.26 -14.22 -6.49
C SER A 249 12.42 -14.41 -7.76
N PHE A 250 12.98 -14.19 -8.96
CA PHE A 250 12.28 -14.45 -10.22
C PHE A 250 11.89 -15.92 -10.36
N TYR A 251 12.82 -16.83 -10.06
CA TYR A 251 12.58 -18.27 -10.20
C TYR A 251 11.65 -18.78 -9.11
N TRP A 252 11.83 -18.29 -7.89
CA TRP A 252 10.92 -18.58 -6.79
C TRP A 252 9.49 -18.13 -7.09
N TYR A 253 9.30 -16.88 -7.52
CA TYR A 253 7.97 -16.35 -7.81
C TYR A 253 7.31 -17.02 -9.03
N LYS A 254 8.09 -17.45 -10.04
CA LYS A 254 7.59 -18.29 -11.12
C LYS A 254 6.95 -19.57 -10.60
N LYS A 255 7.55 -20.23 -9.61
CA LYS A 255 6.99 -21.41 -8.95
C LYS A 255 5.71 -21.06 -8.19
N VAL A 256 5.70 -19.96 -7.43
CA VAL A 256 4.50 -19.46 -6.73
C VAL A 256 3.33 -19.27 -7.70
N ILE A 257 3.56 -18.62 -8.84
CA ILE A 257 2.52 -18.44 -9.88
C ILE A 257 2.03 -19.79 -10.40
N SER A 258 2.95 -20.72 -10.70
CA SER A 258 2.60 -22.01 -11.27
C SER A 258 1.75 -22.87 -10.34
N SER A 259 1.89 -22.69 -9.03
CA SER A 259 1.11 -23.36 -7.98
C SER A 259 -0.09 -22.55 -7.49
N ASN A 260 -0.38 -21.40 -8.11
CA ASN A 260 -1.41 -20.47 -7.61
C ASN A 260 -1.22 -20.10 -6.12
N GLY A 261 0.03 -19.94 -5.69
CA GLY A 261 0.37 -19.58 -4.32
C GLY A 261 0.39 -20.73 -3.31
N GLU A 262 0.18 -21.97 -3.74
CA GLU A 262 0.18 -23.14 -2.83
C GLU A 262 1.60 -23.57 -2.43
N ASP A 263 2.57 -23.46 -3.33
CA ASP A 263 3.97 -23.80 -3.06
C ASP A 263 4.81 -22.53 -2.82
N LEU A 264 5.07 -22.25 -1.56
CA LEU A 264 5.92 -21.15 -1.08
C LEU A 264 7.28 -21.63 -0.57
N THR A 265 7.68 -22.87 -0.80
CA THR A 265 9.00 -23.39 -0.40
C THR A 265 10.14 -22.71 -1.15
N ASP A 266 11.40 -22.96 -0.81
CA ASP A 266 12.57 -22.42 -1.55
C ASP A 266 12.79 -23.13 -2.88
#